data_6faeb34b98dd5c38ab1f785504bb8a34
#
_entry.id   6faeb34b98dd5c38ab1f785504bb8a34
#
_cell.length_a   1.000
_cell.length_b   1.000
_cell.length_c   1.000
_cell.angle_alpha   90.00
_cell.angle_beta   90.00
_cell.angle_gamma   90.00
#
_symmetry.space_group_name_H-M   'P 1'
#
loop_
_entity.id
_entity.type
_entity.pdbx_description
1 polymer ?
#
loop_
_entity_poly.entity_id
_entity_poly.type
_entity_poly.pdbx_seq_one_letter_code
_entity_poly.pdbx_strand_id
1 'polypeptide(L)'
;MATVLCVGDSHMRLVGIKPRGALFRYERISPTRIAGFDTAHILSLRGATAAGLRQKSDRTNSYARVARAIARLDPDTVCFGFGQVDAELSCYYMALRDGVSLAEATRAKRGAMPRYLRNCLRLAEGRGLVIKGLNTVTLRGTGALHMILRANLCPALDLSEQDLSHWLHENDITLARHGAINVEIATALRRSAHRLGLPYFDLRAVLASPDHPGLSQPRFCGRARDVHVQPVMQVERMIGNGLSRRVTRERAA
;
A
#
# COMPACT_ATOMS: atom_id res chain seq x y z
N MET A 1 6.27 22.69 15.99
CA MET A 1 5.04 21.96 15.61
C MET A 1 5.41 20.77 14.74
N ALA A 2 4.95 19.56 15.08
CA ALA A 2 5.33 18.36 14.34
C ALA A 2 4.37 18.12 13.16
N THR A 3 4.92 18.14 11.94
CA THR A 3 4.18 17.97 10.69
C THR A 3 4.48 16.62 10.05
N VAL A 4 3.47 15.87 9.64
CA VAL A 4 3.63 14.61 8.90
C VAL A 4 2.94 14.64 7.55
N LEU A 5 3.63 14.12 6.53
CA LEU A 5 3.06 13.82 5.22
C LEU A 5 3.01 12.31 5.01
N CYS A 6 1.81 11.78 4.86
CA CYS A 6 1.59 10.37 4.51
C CYS A 6 1.39 10.24 3.00
N VAL A 7 2.25 9.49 2.32
CA VAL A 7 2.18 9.27 0.87
C VAL A 7 2.09 7.79 0.54
N GLY A 8 1.26 7.44 -0.44
CA GLY A 8 1.11 6.04 -0.82
C GLY A 8 0.09 5.79 -1.92
N ASP A 9 -0.21 4.53 -2.14
CA ASP A 9 -1.31 4.12 -3.01
C ASP A 9 -2.69 4.42 -2.38
N SER A 10 -3.78 3.90 -2.95
CA SER A 10 -5.13 4.16 -2.48
C SER A 10 -5.38 3.73 -1.02
N HIS A 11 -4.63 2.77 -0.51
CA HIS A 11 -4.74 2.25 0.85
C HIS A 11 -4.14 3.18 1.91
N MET A 12 -3.35 4.19 1.51
CA MET A 12 -2.86 5.22 2.43
C MET A 12 -4.00 6.08 3.02
N ARG A 13 -5.16 6.14 2.37
CA ARG A 13 -6.34 6.86 2.87
C ARG A 13 -6.86 6.34 4.22
N LEU A 14 -6.49 5.12 4.60
CA LEU A 14 -6.79 4.56 5.91
C LEU A 14 -6.04 5.26 7.04
N VAL A 15 -4.89 5.88 6.76
CA VAL A 15 -3.99 6.44 7.79
C VAL A 15 -4.57 7.70 8.45
N GLY A 16 -5.49 8.39 7.79
CA GLY A 16 -6.02 9.65 8.28
C GLY A 16 -7.49 9.62 8.68
N ILE A 17 -7.81 10.32 9.76
CA ILE A 17 -9.19 10.59 10.17
C ILE A 17 -9.72 11.70 9.27
N LYS A 18 -10.82 11.42 8.56
CA LYS A 18 -11.51 12.46 7.78
C LYS A 18 -12.10 13.52 8.70
N PRO A 19 -11.81 14.80 8.48
CA PRO A 19 -12.67 15.84 9.01
C PRO A 19 -14.11 15.62 8.53
N ARG A 20 -15.13 15.88 9.39
CA ARG A 20 -16.53 15.76 8.99
C ARG A 20 -16.79 16.54 7.69
N GLY A 21 -17.36 15.86 6.69
CA GLY A 21 -17.69 16.44 5.38
C GLY A 21 -16.53 16.53 4.36
N ALA A 22 -15.29 16.19 4.73
CA ALA A 22 -14.18 16.21 3.79
C ALA A 22 -14.13 14.92 2.95
N LEU A 23 -13.97 15.06 1.64
CA LEU A 23 -13.68 13.98 0.72
C LEU A 23 -12.16 13.92 0.51
N PHE A 24 -11.51 12.78 0.81
CA PHE A 24 -10.16 12.55 0.34
C PHE A 24 -10.19 12.44 -1.19
N ARG A 25 -9.56 13.41 -1.85
CA ARG A 25 -9.41 13.38 -3.30
C ARG A 25 -8.13 12.65 -3.66
N TYR A 26 -8.23 11.70 -4.59
CA TYR A 26 -7.03 11.10 -5.18
C TYR A 26 -6.17 12.19 -5.79
N GLU A 27 -4.84 11.98 -5.70
CA GLU A 27 -3.85 12.79 -6.38
C GLU A 27 -3.75 14.25 -5.90
N ARG A 28 -4.44 14.58 -4.81
CA ARG A 28 -4.35 15.89 -4.14
C ARG A 28 -3.91 15.71 -2.70
N ILE A 29 -3.09 16.66 -2.23
CA ILE A 29 -2.76 16.77 -0.81
C ILE A 29 -4.03 17.12 -0.05
N SER A 30 -4.39 16.30 0.91
CA SER A 30 -5.58 16.49 1.75
C SER A 30 -5.17 16.59 3.22
N PRO A 31 -5.65 17.60 3.97
CA PRO A 31 -5.42 17.65 5.41
C PRO A 31 -6.11 16.48 6.11
N THR A 32 -5.53 16.04 7.21
CA THR A 32 -6.05 14.97 8.06
C THR A 32 -5.66 15.17 9.51
N ARG A 33 -6.07 14.27 10.40
CA ARG A 33 -5.63 14.23 11.80
C ARG A 33 -4.94 12.89 12.06
N ILE A 34 -3.75 12.97 12.67
CA ILE A 34 -2.99 11.80 13.12
C ILE A 34 -2.50 12.11 14.52
N ALA A 35 -2.75 11.21 15.47
CA ALA A 35 -2.34 11.40 16.85
C ALA A 35 -0.82 11.57 16.96
N GLY A 36 -0.38 12.56 17.76
CA GLY A 36 1.04 12.88 17.94
C GLY A 36 1.63 13.85 16.93
N PHE A 37 0.81 14.42 16.02
CA PHE A 37 1.23 15.47 15.09
C PHE A 37 0.27 16.65 15.14
N ASP A 38 0.85 17.87 15.09
CA ASP A 38 0.07 19.11 15.05
C ASP A 38 -0.59 19.31 13.70
N THR A 39 0.13 18.95 12.64
CA THR A 39 -0.36 19.03 11.26
C THR A 39 -0.08 17.71 10.53
N ALA A 40 -1.11 17.18 9.85
CA ALA A 40 -0.99 15.96 9.07
C ALA A 40 -1.64 16.11 7.70
N HIS A 41 -0.98 15.54 6.69
CA HIS A 41 -1.43 15.55 5.31
C HIS A 41 -1.36 14.16 4.69
N ILE A 42 -2.26 13.87 3.76
CA ILE A 42 -2.25 12.64 2.95
C ILE A 42 -2.15 13.00 1.47
N LEU A 43 -1.24 12.32 0.76
CA LEU A 43 -1.20 12.25 -0.69
C LEU A 43 -1.42 10.79 -1.12
N SER A 44 -2.61 10.47 -1.62
CA SER A 44 -2.96 9.15 -2.13
C SER A 44 -2.89 9.14 -3.66
N LEU A 45 -2.03 8.29 -4.21
CA LEU A 45 -1.80 8.15 -5.66
C LEU A 45 -2.48 6.86 -6.16
N ARG A 46 -3.51 7.03 -6.99
CA ARG A 46 -4.29 5.90 -7.52
C ARG A 46 -3.41 5.02 -8.43
N GLY A 47 -3.43 3.72 -8.21
CA GLY A 47 -2.70 2.75 -9.03
C GLY A 47 -1.17 2.82 -8.92
N ALA A 48 -0.64 3.69 -8.04
CA ALA A 48 0.80 3.75 -7.83
C ALA A 48 1.33 2.51 -7.12
N THR A 49 2.51 2.07 -7.53
CA THR A 49 3.16 0.87 -7.02
C THR A 49 4.48 1.22 -6.32
N ALA A 50 4.93 0.35 -5.40
CA ALA A 50 6.26 0.46 -4.82
C ALA A 50 7.35 0.31 -5.91
N ALA A 51 7.15 -0.63 -6.84
CA ALA A 51 8.05 -0.81 -7.97
C ALA A 51 8.10 0.39 -8.91
N GLY A 52 7.00 1.17 -8.99
CA GLY A 52 6.87 2.39 -9.80
C GLY A 52 7.42 3.65 -9.16
N LEU A 53 7.70 3.66 -7.85
CA LEU A 53 8.28 4.83 -7.17
C LEU A 53 9.77 4.97 -7.50
N ARG A 54 10.10 5.56 -8.66
CA ARG A 54 11.46 5.73 -9.18
C ARG A 54 11.63 7.06 -9.92
N GLN A 55 12.87 7.59 -9.98
CA GLN A 55 13.19 8.88 -10.59
C GLN A 55 12.89 8.96 -12.10
N LYS A 56 13.13 7.87 -12.83
CA LYS A 56 12.78 7.81 -14.27
C LYS A 56 11.29 7.50 -14.39
N SER A 57 10.61 8.27 -15.21
CA SER A 57 9.14 8.30 -15.34
C SER A 57 8.49 6.92 -15.27
N ASP A 58 7.67 6.72 -14.27
CA ASP A 58 6.60 5.76 -14.31
C ASP A 58 5.37 6.39 -14.99
N ARG A 59 4.42 5.56 -15.41
CA ARG A 59 3.16 6.03 -16.03
C ARG A 59 2.38 7.00 -15.13
N THR A 60 2.60 6.94 -13.81
CA THR A 60 1.89 7.73 -12.80
C THR A 60 2.70 8.95 -12.34
N ASN A 61 3.96 9.05 -12.74
CA ASN A 61 4.90 10.09 -12.30
C ASN A 61 4.95 10.26 -10.77
N SER A 62 4.80 9.11 -10.06
CA SER A 62 4.61 9.08 -8.60
C SER A 62 5.79 9.70 -7.86
N TYR A 63 7.03 9.44 -8.30
CA TYR A 63 8.23 9.98 -7.67
C TYR A 63 8.23 11.52 -7.67
N ALA A 64 8.04 12.13 -8.84
CA ALA A 64 8.05 13.59 -8.96
C ALA A 64 6.88 14.25 -8.22
N ARG A 65 5.72 13.57 -8.15
CA ARG A 65 4.56 14.06 -7.39
C ARG A 65 4.79 14.04 -5.89
N VAL A 66 5.41 12.98 -5.38
CA VAL A 66 5.82 12.88 -3.97
C VAL A 66 6.88 13.93 -3.65
N ALA A 67 7.92 14.06 -4.49
CA ALA A 67 8.97 15.07 -4.31
C ALA A 67 8.39 16.50 -4.23
N ARG A 68 7.48 16.85 -5.14
CA ARG A 68 6.78 18.15 -5.11
C ARG A 68 5.94 18.36 -3.86
N ALA A 69 5.26 17.31 -3.37
CA ALA A 69 4.48 17.39 -2.15
C ALA A 69 5.36 17.61 -0.92
N ILE A 70 6.50 16.93 -0.84
CA ILE A 70 7.50 17.11 0.22
C ILE A 70 8.06 18.53 0.18
N ALA A 71 8.50 19.00 -0.99
CA ALA A 71 9.05 20.36 -1.15
C ALA A 71 8.02 21.45 -0.80
N ARG A 72 6.73 21.22 -1.14
CA ARG A 72 5.66 22.21 -0.86
C ARG A 72 5.29 22.31 0.62
N LEU A 73 5.25 21.16 1.32
CA LEU A 73 4.74 21.07 2.69
C LEU A 73 5.87 21.15 3.73
N ASP A 74 7.09 20.88 3.32
CA ASP A 74 8.28 20.77 4.17
C ASP A 74 8.00 20.03 5.50
N PRO A 75 7.54 18.77 5.47
CA PRO A 75 7.12 18.05 6.65
C PRO A 75 8.34 17.60 7.48
N ASP A 76 8.21 17.56 8.80
CA ASP A 76 9.23 16.97 9.69
C ASP A 76 9.39 15.47 9.47
N THR A 77 8.31 14.79 9.06
CA THR A 77 8.30 13.35 8.86
C THR A 77 7.51 12.98 7.60
N VAL A 78 8.02 12.01 6.83
CA VAL A 78 7.33 11.41 5.69
C VAL A 78 7.03 9.95 5.96
N CYS A 79 5.75 9.57 5.91
CA CYS A 79 5.30 8.18 6.01
C CYS A 79 4.98 7.64 4.61
N PHE A 80 5.70 6.60 4.17
CA PHE A 80 5.48 5.96 2.87
C PHE A 80 4.70 4.66 3.01
N GLY A 81 3.66 4.47 2.20
CA GLY A 81 2.80 3.27 2.18
C GLY A 81 2.41 2.86 0.77
N PHE A 82 3.39 2.42 -0.02
CA PHE A 82 3.18 1.77 -1.31
C PHE A 82 3.41 0.27 -1.23
N GLY A 83 2.90 -0.48 -2.20
CA GLY A 83 3.12 -1.91 -2.34
C GLY A 83 1.85 -2.74 -2.26
N GLN A 84 0.73 -2.18 -1.80
CA GLN A 84 -0.53 -2.89 -1.78
C GLN A 84 -1.01 -3.19 -3.21
N VAL A 85 -0.91 -2.23 -4.12
CA VAL A 85 -1.22 -2.40 -5.55
C VAL A 85 -0.26 -3.40 -6.21
N ASP A 86 1.00 -3.50 -5.74
CA ASP A 86 1.94 -4.52 -6.22
C ASP A 86 1.43 -5.93 -5.92
N ALA A 87 0.87 -6.14 -4.73
CA ALA A 87 0.32 -7.42 -4.29
C ALA A 87 -1.06 -7.72 -4.86
N GLU A 88 -1.93 -6.71 -5.01
CA GLU A 88 -3.33 -6.90 -5.39
C GLU A 88 -3.56 -6.99 -6.89
N LEU A 89 -2.81 -6.24 -7.70
CA LEU A 89 -3.06 -6.12 -9.14
C LEU A 89 -1.82 -6.32 -9.99
N SER A 90 -0.68 -5.74 -9.58
CA SER A 90 0.48 -5.60 -10.45
C SER A 90 1.21 -6.93 -10.70
N CYS A 91 1.10 -7.93 -9.80
CA CYS A 91 1.60 -9.28 -10.06
C CYS A 91 0.84 -9.94 -11.20
N TYR A 92 -0.49 -9.86 -11.18
CA TYR A 92 -1.36 -10.42 -12.23
C TYR A 92 -1.18 -9.70 -13.55
N TYR A 93 -1.12 -8.36 -13.52
CA TYR A 93 -0.84 -7.56 -14.71
C TYR A 93 0.49 -7.96 -15.37
N MET A 94 1.54 -8.16 -14.57
CA MET A 94 2.85 -8.57 -15.08
C MET A 94 2.80 -9.99 -15.64
N ALA A 95 2.15 -10.94 -14.94
CA ALA A 95 2.04 -12.31 -15.40
C ALA A 95 1.35 -12.40 -16.77
N LEU A 96 0.24 -11.68 -16.92
CA LEU A 96 -0.55 -11.64 -18.17
C LEU A 96 0.19 -10.92 -19.30
N ARG A 97 0.71 -9.72 -19.02
CA ARG A 97 1.37 -8.88 -20.05
C ARG A 97 2.66 -9.50 -20.58
N ASP A 98 3.47 -10.05 -19.68
CA ASP A 98 4.83 -10.52 -20.00
C ASP A 98 4.87 -12.04 -20.27
N GLY A 99 3.73 -12.74 -20.13
CA GLY A 99 3.63 -14.19 -20.33
C GLY A 99 4.45 -15.00 -19.34
N VAL A 100 4.73 -14.44 -18.14
CA VAL A 100 5.49 -15.12 -17.08
C VAL A 100 4.57 -15.77 -16.05
N SER A 101 5.08 -16.75 -15.32
CA SER A 101 4.29 -17.35 -14.24
C SER A 101 3.99 -16.33 -13.13
N LEU A 102 2.88 -16.52 -12.42
CA LEU A 102 2.53 -15.67 -11.27
C LEU A 102 3.60 -15.73 -10.16
N ALA A 103 4.30 -16.86 -10.03
CA ALA A 103 5.41 -17.02 -9.08
C ALA A 103 6.62 -16.12 -9.47
N GLU A 104 6.96 -16.04 -10.75
CA GLU A 104 8.01 -15.15 -11.26
C GLU A 104 7.62 -13.69 -11.10
N ALA A 105 6.38 -13.32 -11.45
CA ALA A 105 5.86 -11.98 -11.25
C ALA A 105 5.91 -11.57 -9.75
N THR A 106 5.50 -12.46 -8.86
CA THR A 106 5.57 -12.23 -7.40
C THR A 106 7.01 -12.06 -6.93
N ARG A 107 7.94 -12.90 -7.41
CA ARG A 107 9.37 -12.80 -7.12
C ARG A 107 9.95 -11.46 -7.57
N ALA A 108 9.59 -10.99 -8.76
CA ALA A 108 10.01 -9.69 -9.28
C ALA A 108 9.52 -8.53 -8.39
N LYS A 109 8.25 -8.58 -7.92
CA LYS A 109 7.71 -7.57 -7.00
C LYS A 109 8.40 -7.58 -5.65
N ARG A 110 8.67 -8.76 -5.08
CA ARG A 110 9.48 -8.90 -3.85
C ARG A 110 10.88 -8.30 -4.03
N GLY A 111 11.53 -8.58 -5.17
CA GLY A 111 12.85 -8.05 -5.51
C GLY A 111 12.90 -6.53 -5.70
N ALA A 112 11.76 -5.88 -5.96
CA ALA A 112 11.67 -4.42 -6.09
C ALA A 112 11.67 -3.68 -4.73
N MET A 113 11.34 -4.34 -3.62
CA MET A 113 11.18 -3.69 -2.30
C MET A 113 12.45 -2.97 -1.81
N PRO A 114 13.67 -3.52 -1.91
CA PRO A 114 14.87 -2.78 -1.49
C PRO A 114 15.11 -1.50 -2.30
N ARG A 115 14.78 -1.50 -3.61
CA ARG A 115 14.90 -0.31 -4.46
C ARG A 115 13.85 0.74 -4.07
N TYR A 116 12.62 0.31 -3.83
CA TYR A 116 11.56 1.18 -3.32
C TYR A 116 12.01 1.91 -2.05
N LEU A 117 12.54 1.20 -1.06
CA LEU A 117 12.97 1.78 0.21
C LEU A 117 14.14 2.76 0.04
N ARG A 118 15.10 2.47 -0.84
CA ARG A 118 16.17 3.44 -1.17
C ARG A 118 15.61 4.72 -1.81
N ASN A 119 14.56 4.63 -2.60
CA ASN A 119 13.91 5.81 -3.16
C ASN A 119 13.13 6.59 -2.09
N CYS A 120 12.52 5.91 -1.12
CA CYS A 120 11.93 6.57 0.06
C CYS A 120 12.98 7.35 0.86
N LEU A 121 14.16 6.76 1.11
CA LEU A 121 15.27 7.43 1.78
C LEU A 121 15.70 8.70 1.04
N ARG A 122 15.88 8.63 -0.29
CA ARG A 122 16.24 9.82 -1.09
C ARG A 122 15.17 10.91 -1.04
N LEU A 123 13.89 10.52 -1.11
CA LEU A 123 12.77 11.47 -1.05
C LEU A 123 12.62 12.13 0.32
N ALA A 124 12.94 11.43 1.40
CA ALA A 124 12.86 11.91 2.76
C ALA A 124 14.15 12.53 3.27
N GLU A 125 15.15 12.76 2.40
CA GLU A 125 16.45 13.28 2.80
C GLU A 125 16.32 14.50 3.73
N GLY A 126 17.02 14.45 4.89
CA GLY A 126 16.94 15.48 5.93
C GLY A 126 15.67 15.49 6.78
N ARG A 127 14.80 14.47 6.67
CA ARG A 127 13.52 14.37 7.39
C ARG A 127 13.35 13.01 8.05
N GLY A 128 12.50 12.95 9.07
CA GLY A 128 12.06 11.67 9.63
C GLY A 128 11.38 10.81 8.55
N LEU A 129 11.68 9.52 8.55
CA LEU A 129 11.12 8.54 7.61
C LEU A 129 10.41 7.41 8.35
N VAL A 130 9.20 7.07 7.93
CA VAL A 130 8.48 5.90 8.43
C VAL A 130 7.91 5.10 7.25
N ILE A 131 8.05 3.79 7.30
CA ILE A 131 7.47 2.87 6.31
C ILE A 131 6.22 2.21 6.89
N LYS A 132 5.08 2.42 6.25
CA LYS A 132 3.87 1.65 6.50
C LYS A 132 3.86 0.40 5.64
N GLY A 133 3.73 -0.75 6.28
CA GLY A 133 3.60 -2.05 5.62
C GLY A 133 2.25 -2.24 4.92
N LEU A 134 2.14 -3.36 4.19
CA LEU A 134 0.92 -3.76 3.51
C LEU A 134 -0.16 -4.18 4.51
N ASN A 135 -1.40 -3.88 4.18
CA ASN A 135 -2.57 -4.44 4.86
C ASN A 135 -2.77 -5.91 4.44
N THR A 136 -3.58 -6.63 5.19
CA THR A 136 -4.14 -7.92 4.75
C THR A 136 -5.22 -7.71 3.68
N VAL A 137 -5.53 -8.73 2.90
CA VAL A 137 -6.59 -8.70 1.87
C VAL A 137 -7.97 -8.62 2.54
N THR A 138 -8.80 -7.69 2.10
CA THR A 138 -10.13 -7.43 2.68
C THR A 138 -11.29 -8.00 1.88
N LEU A 139 -11.02 -8.77 0.83
CA LEU A 139 -12.04 -9.39 0.00
C LEU A 139 -12.73 -10.57 0.70
N ARG A 140 -14.01 -10.77 0.43
CA ARG A 140 -14.83 -11.80 1.10
C ARG A 140 -15.01 -13.09 0.31
N GLY A 141 -14.24 -13.31 -0.75
CA GLY A 141 -14.32 -14.55 -1.52
C GLY A 141 -13.61 -14.45 -2.86
N THR A 142 -13.34 -15.61 -3.47
CA THR A 142 -12.69 -15.73 -4.78
C THR A 142 -13.49 -15.01 -5.88
N GLY A 143 -14.81 -15.07 -5.86
CA GLY A 143 -15.64 -14.34 -6.83
C GLY A 143 -15.48 -12.83 -6.76
N ALA A 144 -15.33 -12.25 -5.55
CA ALA A 144 -15.03 -10.83 -5.38
C ALA A 144 -13.64 -10.47 -5.91
N LEU A 145 -12.65 -11.33 -5.69
CA LEU A 145 -11.31 -11.18 -6.27
C LEU A 145 -11.37 -11.17 -7.80
N HIS A 146 -12.04 -12.17 -8.41
CA HIS A 146 -12.15 -12.25 -9.86
C HIS A 146 -12.83 -11.02 -10.47
N MET A 147 -13.91 -10.52 -9.84
CA MET A 147 -14.57 -9.29 -10.29
C MET A 147 -13.62 -8.08 -10.30
N ILE A 148 -12.79 -7.93 -9.25
CA ILE A 148 -11.83 -6.83 -9.15
C ILE A 148 -10.72 -6.98 -10.19
N LEU A 149 -10.19 -8.19 -10.38
CA LEU A 149 -9.18 -8.46 -11.39
C LEU A 149 -9.71 -8.15 -12.79
N ARG A 150 -10.95 -8.59 -13.13
CA ARG A 150 -11.58 -8.24 -14.41
C ARG A 150 -11.72 -6.74 -14.60
N ALA A 151 -12.30 -6.04 -13.64
CA ALA A 151 -12.52 -4.60 -13.73
C ALA A 151 -11.25 -3.77 -13.93
N ASN A 152 -10.09 -4.30 -13.52
CA ASN A 152 -8.82 -3.58 -13.64
C ASN A 152 -7.93 -4.10 -14.77
N LEU A 153 -7.89 -5.41 -15.03
CA LEU A 153 -6.95 -6.01 -15.97
C LEU A 153 -7.49 -6.05 -17.40
N CYS A 154 -8.79 -6.32 -17.60
CA CYS A 154 -9.37 -6.34 -18.95
C CYS A 154 -9.14 -5.01 -19.68
N PRO A 155 -9.50 -3.83 -19.13
CA PRO A 155 -9.26 -2.57 -19.83
C PRO A 155 -7.78 -2.19 -19.89
N ALA A 156 -6.95 -2.65 -18.96
CA ALA A 156 -5.54 -2.29 -18.92
C ALA A 156 -4.68 -3.09 -19.91
N LEU A 157 -5.13 -4.28 -20.32
CA LEU A 157 -4.43 -5.21 -21.20
C LEU A 157 -5.17 -5.48 -22.52
N ASP A 158 -6.33 -4.88 -22.71
CA ASP A 158 -7.23 -5.13 -23.86
C ASP A 158 -7.61 -6.62 -23.96
N LEU A 159 -7.91 -7.23 -22.82
CA LEU A 159 -8.33 -8.63 -22.72
C LEU A 159 -9.85 -8.76 -22.63
N SER A 160 -10.40 -9.81 -23.27
CA SER A 160 -11.80 -10.17 -23.04
C SER A 160 -12.00 -10.71 -21.61
N GLU A 161 -13.20 -10.56 -21.07
CA GLU A 161 -13.54 -11.16 -19.77
C GLU A 161 -13.45 -12.69 -19.80
N GLN A 162 -13.69 -13.29 -20.96
CA GLN A 162 -13.61 -14.75 -21.15
C GLN A 162 -12.14 -15.22 -21.07
N ASP A 163 -11.22 -14.56 -21.78
CA ASP A 163 -9.80 -14.92 -21.76
C ASP A 163 -9.21 -14.76 -20.35
N LEU A 164 -9.53 -13.66 -19.66
CA LEU A 164 -9.09 -13.49 -18.30
C LEU A 164 -9.73 -14.54 -17.36
N SER A 165 -10.99 -14.90 -17.55
CA SER A 165 -11.64 -15.94 -16.73
C SER A 165 -11.00 -17.30 -16.91
N HIS A 166 -10.66 -17.65 -18.15
CA HIS A 166 -9.94 -18.88 -18.47
C HIS A 166 -8.57 -18.89 -17.79
N TRP A 167 -7.79 -17.81 -17.95
CA TRP A 167 -6.48 -17.68 -17.31
C TRP A 167 -6.55 -17.77 -15.77
N LEU A 168 -7.55 -17.13 -15.13
CA LEU A 168 -7.77 -17.20 -13.69
C LEU A 168 -8.04 -18.64 -13.22
N HIS A 169 -8.79 -19.40 -13.99
CA HIS A 169 -9.09 -20.80 -13.71
C HIS A 169 -7.86 -21.70 -13.90
N GLU A 170 -7.18 -21.61 -15.03
CA GLU A 170 -5.97 -22.41 -15.32
C GLU A 170 -4.85 -22.19 -14.31
N ASN A 171 -4.74 -20.97 -13.78
CA ASN A 171 -3.75 -20.61 -12.79
C ASN A 171 -4.24 -20.78 -11.34
N ASP A 172 -5.38 -21.42 -11.10
CA ASP A 172 -5.97 -21.62 -9.77
C ASP A 172 -5.93 -20.36 -8.90
N ILE A 173 -6.45 -19.24 -9.45
CA ILE A 173 -6.44 -17.96 -8.74
C ILE A 173 -7.58 -17.95 -7.71
N THR A 174 -7.25 -18.31 -6.50
CA THR A 174 -8.15 -18.31 -5.34
C THR A 174 -7.84 -17.15 -4.39
N LEU A 175 -8.79 -16.82 -3.51
CA LEU A 175 -8.56 -15.83 -2.46
C LEU A 175 -7.41 -16.24 -1.53
N ALA A 176 -7.25 -17.52 -1.22
CA ALA A 176 -6.15 -18.03 -0.41
C ALA A 176 -4.80 -17.78 -1.08
N ARG A 177 -4.68 -18.09 -2.37
CA ARG A 177 -3.47 -17.82 -3.17
C ARG A 177 -3.14 -16.33 -3.25
N HIS A 178 -4.16 -15.50 -3.44
CA HIS A 178 -4.01 -14.05 -3.40
C HIS A 178 -3.51 -13.55 -2.04
N GLY A 179 -4.05 -14.09 -0.95
CA GLY A 179 -3.58 -13.83 0.41
C GLY A 179 -2.11 -14.24 0.62
N ALA A 180 -1.70 -15.39 0.08
CA ALA A 180 -0.31 -15.86 0.14
C ALA A 180 0.66 -14.89 -0.58
N ILE A 181 0.31 -14.42 -1.78
CA ILE A 181 1.08 -13.41 -2.52
C ILE A 181 1.23 -12.13 -1.69
N ASN A 182 0.14 -11.68 -1.06
CA ASN A 182 0.16 -10.50 -0.19
C ASN A 182 1.12 -10.70 1.00
N VAL A 183 1.13 -11.89 1.64
CA VAL A 183 2.07 -12.23 2.74
C VAL A 183 3.51 -12.20 2.26
N GLU A 184 3.80 -12.75 1.09
CA GLU A 184 5.15 -12.79 0.53
C GLU A 184 5.73 -11.40 0.29
N ILE A 185 4.96 -10.52 -0.35
CA ILE A 185 5.38 -9.14 -0.65
C ILE A 185 5.50 -8.31 0.63
N ALA A 186 4.53 -8.43 1.56
CA ALA A 186 4.60 -7.77 2.86
C ALA A 186 5.82 -8.19 3.67
N THR A 187 6.14 -9.49 3.67
CA THR A 187 7.32 -10.04 4.34
C THR A 187 8.61 -9.50 3.72
N ALA A 188 8.69 -9.43 2.39
CA ALA A 188 9.84 -8.88 1.69
C ALA A 188 10.06 -7.39 2.02
N LEU A 189 8.98 -6.60 2.05
CA LEU A 189 9.04 -5.20 2.45
C LEU A 189 9.53 -5.03 3.89
N ARG A 190 8.92 -5.76 4.83
CA ARG A 190 9.32 -5.72 6.25
C ARG A 190 10.79 -6.09 6.45
N ARG A 191 11.23 -7.22 5.88
CA ARG A 191 12.63 -7.67 5.97
C ARG A 191 13.61 -6.66 5.37
N SER A 192 13.22 -6.01 4.27
CA SER A 192 14.06 -5.00 3.62
C SER A 192 14.13 -3.72 4.46
N ALA A 193 13.03 -3.29 5.08
CA ALA A 193 13.02 -2.15 5.99
C ALA A 193 13.91 -2.42 7.21
N HIS A 194 13.79 -3.59 7.83
CA HIS A 194 14.65 -3.99 8.96
C HIS A 194 16.14 -4.01 8.59
N ARG A 195 16.50 -4.58 7.43
CA ARG A 195 17.91 -4.60 6.97
C ARG A 195 18.50 -3.22 6.73
N LEU A 196 17.66 -2.26 6.39
CA LEU A 196 18.07 -0.85 6.18
C LEU A 196 17.94 -0.01 7.46
N GLY A 197 17.58 -0.61 8.60
CA GLY A 197 17.36 0.12 9.86
C GLY A 197 16.18 1.08 9.84
N LEU A 198 15.24 0.95 8.88
CA LEU A 198 14.15 1.90 8.71
C LEU A 198 13.02 1.68 9.71
N PRO A 199 12.47 2.74 10.30
CA PRO A 199 11.24 2.68 11.08
C PRO A 199 10.10 2.08 10.26
N TYR A 200 9.51 1.00 10.77
CA TYR A 200 8.47 0.25 10.08
C TYR A 200 7.32 -0.07 11.02
N PHE A 201 6.08 0.08 10.54
CA PHE A 201 4.89 -0.47 11.20
C PHE A 201 3.93 -1.07 10.19
N ASP A 202 3.16 -2.05 10.60
CA ASP A 202 2.02 -2.57 9.83
C ASP A 202 0.81 -2.84 10.75
N LEU A 203 -0.31 -3.11 10.12
CA LEU A 203 -1.57 -3.37 10.80
C LEU A 203 -1.91 -4.88 10.80
N ARG A 204 -1.04 -5.72 10.25
CA ARG A 204 -1.33 -7.15 10.02
C ARG A 204 -1.66 -7.89 11.30
N ALA A 205 -0.96 -7.60 12.41
CA ALA A 205 -1.21 -8.23 13.70
C ALA A 205 -2.66 -8.04 14.20
N VAL A 206 -3.33 -6.97 13.78
CA VAL A 206 -4.73 -6.70 14.14
C VAL A 206 -5.69 -7.12 13.04
N LEU A 207 -5.31 -6.93 11.79
CA LEU A 207 -6.19 -7.18 10.65
C LEU A 207 -6.32 -8.66 10.31
N ALA A 208 -5.24 -9.43 10.46
CA ALA A 208 -5.18 -10.81 9.97
C ALA A 208 -6.22 -11.71 10.62
N SER A 209 -6.82 -12.58 9.79
CA SER A 209 -7.59 -13.71 10.27
C SER A 209 -6.67 -14.71 10.97
N PRO A 210 -7.09 -15.34 12.08
CA PRO A 210 -6.32 -16.39 12.74
C PRO A 210 -5.97 -17.55 11.78
N ASP A 211 -6.89 -17.93 10.90
CA ASP A 211 -6.74 -19.09 10.01
C ASP A 211 -5.96 -18.76 8.74
N HIS A 212 -5.94 -17.47 8.33
CA HIS A 212 -5.33 -17.04 7.08
C HIS A 212 -4.59 -15.71 7.23
N PRO A 213 -3.27 -15.72 7.49
CA PRO A 213 -2.51 -14.51 7.80
C PRO A 213 -2.46 -13.48 6.64
N GLY A 214 -2.81 -13.90 5.44
CA GLY A 214 -2.93 -13.02 4.27
C GLY A 214 -4.28 -12.30 4.15
N LEU A 215 -5.32 -12.80 4.84
CA LEU A 215 -6.68 -12.30 4.75
C LEU A 215 -7.06 -11.52 6.01
N SER A 216 -7.96 -10.56 5.85
CA SER A 216 -8.49 -9.79 6.97
C SER A 216 -9.63 -10.53 7.68
N GLN A 217 -9.75 -10.30 9.00
CA GLN A 217 -10.94 -10.69 9.73
C GLN A 217 -12.19 -10.03 9.12
N PRO A 218 -13.35 -10.69 9.11
CA PRO A 218 -14.57 -10.19 8.45
C PRO A 218 -15.00 -8.78 8.88
N ARG A 219 -14.76 -8.41 10.15
CA ARG A 219 -15.09 -7.08 10.71
C ARG A 219 -14.33 -5.92 10.06
N PHE A 220 -13.19 -6.18 9.42
CA PHE A 220 -12.38 -5.19 8.72
C PHE A 220 -12.64 -5.16 7.21
N CYS A 221 -13.45 -6.09 6.71
CA CYS A 221 -13.82 -6.16 5.31
C CYS A 221 -15.04 -5.27 5.03
N GLY A 222 -14.94 -4.44 3.99
CA GLY A 222 -16.03 -3.62 3.51
C GLY A 222 -17.09 -4.41 2.73
N ARG A 223 -17.76 -3.73 1.81
CA ARG A 223 -18.67 -4.37 0.84
C ARG A 223 -17.89 -5.30 -0.08
N ALA A 224 -18.58 -6.22 -0.77
CA ALA A 224 -17.98 -7.31 -1.55
C ALA A 224 -16.90 -6.88 -2.57
N ARG A 225 -16.94 -5.63 -3.05
CA ARG A 225 -15.97 -5.08 -4.02
C ARG A 225 -15.00 -4.06 -3.43
N ASP A 226 -14.97 -3.91 -2.10
CA ASP A 226 -14.10 -2.93 -1.45
C ASP A 226 -12.80 -3.59 -1.00
N VAL A 227 -11.71 -3.23 -1.64
CA VAL A 227 -10.34 -3.69 -1.30
C VAL A 227 -9.74 -2.94 -0.13
N HIS A 228 -10.44 -1.94 0.42
CA HIS A 228 -9.90 -1.11 1.49
C HIS A 228 -10.34 -1.62 2.85
N VAL A 229 -9.43 -1.56 3.80
CA VAL A 229 -9.73 -1.82 5.22
C VAL A 229 -10.79 -0.82 5.70
N GLN A 230 -11.82 -1.30 6.39
CA GLN A 230 -12.79 -0.41 7.00
C GLN A 230 -12.15 0.35 8.17
N PRO A 231 -12.33 1.68 8.23
CA PRO A 231 -11.82 2.48 9.33
C PRO A 231 -12.63 2.14 10.61
N VAL A 232 -11.96 1.53 11.57
CA VAL A 232 -12.47 1.31 12.91
C VAL A 232 -11.51 1.95 13.90
N MET A 233 -12.02 2.42 15.05
CA MET A 233 -11.23 3.13 16.08
C MET A 233 -9.94 2.39 16.48
N GLN A 234 -9.96 1.06 16.50
CA GLN A 234 -8.78 0.26 16.83
C GLN A 234 -7.65 0.42 15.79
N VAL A 235 -8.00 0.48 14.50
CA VAL A 235 -7.05 0.69 13.40
C VAL A 235 -6.48 2.11 13.48
N GLU A 236 -7.32 3.12 13.73
CA GLU A 236 -6.90 4.52 13.88
C GLU A 236 -5.92 4.72 15.03
N ARG A 237 -6.19 4.11 16.20
CA ARG A 237 -5.28 4.13 17.35
C ARG A 237 -3.94 3.47 17.06
N MET A 238 -3.92 2.36 16.33
CA MET A 238 -2.67 1.68 15.99
C MET A 238 -1.83 2.48 15.00
N ILE A 239 -2.46 3.15 14.06
CA ILE A 239 -1.77 4.04 13.11
C ILE A 239 -1.12 5.19 13.87
N GLY A 240 -1.87 5.89 14.72
CA GLY A 240 -1.34 6.97 15.56
C GLY A 240 -0.17 6.50 16.42
N ASN A 241 -0.31 5.38 17.13
CA ASN A 241 0.75 4.81 17.97
C ASN A 241 1.96 4.35 17.15
N GLY A 242 1.73 3.75 15.97
CA GLY A 242 2.81 3.29 15.09
C GLY A 242 3.67 4.44 14.56
N LEU A 243 3.04 5.54 14.20
CA LEU A 243 3.71 6.75 13.74
C LEU A 243 4.41 7.49 14.88
N SER A 244 3.69 7.79 15.97
CA SER A 244 4.20 8.61 17.09
C SER A 244 5.39 7.95 17.80
N ARG A 245 5.32 6.66 18.14
CA ARG A 245 6.40 5.94 18.83
C ARG A 245 7.70 5.88 18.03
N ARG A 246 7.64 5.96 16.73
CA ARG A 246 8.83 5.87 15.87
C ARG A 246 9.51 7.21 15.70
N VAL A 247 8.75 8.29 15.60
CA VAL A 247 9.27 9.65 15.53
C VAL A 247 9.96 10.06 16.85
N THR A 248 9.40 9.62 18.00
CA THR A 248 10.00 9.94 19.32
C THR A 248 11.35 9.25 19.54
N ARG A 249 11.56 8.04 18.98
CA ARG A 249 12.86 7.34 19.09
C ARG A 249 13.98 7.99 18.28
N GLU A 250 13.67 8.58 17.13
CA GLU A 250 14.67 9.28 16.30
C GLU A 250 15.09 10.63 16.88
N ARG A 251 14.23 11.28 17.68
CA ARG A 251 14.57 12.54 18.38
C ARG A 251 15.37 12.35 19.67
N ALA A 252 15.42 11.11 20.16
CA ALA A 252 16.12 10.75 21.40
C ALA A 252 17.48 10.06 21.16
N ALA A 253 17.83 9.79 19.90
CA ALA A 253 19.09 9.21 19.45
C ALA A 253 19.94 10.27 18.74
#